data_747c2ede65cc0da8dfbd06752079cf9b
#
_entry.id   747c2ede65cc0da8dfbd06752079cf9b
#
_cell.length_a   1.000
_cell.length_b   1.000
_cell.length_c   1.000
_cell.angle_alpha   90.00
_cell.angle_beta   90.00
_cell.angle_gamma   90.00
#
_symmetry.space_group_name_H-M   'P 1'
#
loop_
_entity.id
_entity.type
_entity.pdbx_description
1 polymer ?
#
loop_
_entity_poly.entity_id
_entity_poly.type
_entity_poly.pdbx_seq_one_letter_code
_entity_poly.pdbx_strand_id
1 'polypeptide(L)'
;DTVKPTSQGTTDCELQLATTDDDPTSGSATFSAFSRVVAGDYSARGFKFRLKMNTIDIDDTPVVSALTVNVSLEKRTESQGNIASGAGASGKVVIFPQQFGSIDGITIMGQNMNSGEFYQITNKTTAGFTITFKESNGTIVDRTFDYVAQGHGRISA
;
A
#
# COMPACT_ATOMS: atom_id res chain seq x y z
N ASP A 1 11.92 3.54 18.23
CA ASP A 1 12.21 4.39 19.42
C ASP A 1 11.51 3.83 20.63
N THR A 2 12.28 3.39 21.59
CA THR A 2 11.79 2.99 22.90
C THR A 2 11.36 4.25 23.64
N VAL A 3 10.07 4.41 23.89
CA VAL A 3 9.59 5.44 24.82
C VAL A 3 10.15 5.07 26.18
N LYS A 4 11.23 5.70 26.61
CA LYS A 4 11.68 5.62 28.00
C LYS A 4 10.88 6.63 28.81
N PRO A 5 10.19 6.22 29.87
CA PRO A 5 9.61 7.16 30.80
C PRO A 5 10.72 7.97 31.45
N THR A 6 10.47 9.26 31.68
CA THR A 6 11.42 10.19 32.30
C THR A 6 11.50 10.05 33.82
N SER A 7 10.67 9.22 34.45
CA SER A 7 10.72 8.93 35.89
C SER A 7 11.46 7.63 36.15
N GLN A 8 12.45 7.69 37.02
CA GLN A 8 13.26 6.54 37.39
C GLN A 8 12.52 5.62 38.36
N GLY A 9 12.23 4.40 37.94
CA GLY A 9 12.27 3.25 38.81
C GLY A 9 10.93 2.60 39.20
N THR A 10 9.80 3.29 39.23
CA THR A 10 8.53 2.73 39.74
C THR A 10 7.46 2.48 38.68
N THR A 11 7.53 3.17 37.54
CA THR A 11 6.56 3.02 36.43
C THR A 11 7.23 2.49 35.17
N ASP A 12 6.50 1.66 34.44
CA ASP A 12 6.92 1.10 33.15
C ASP A 12 5.81 1.25 32.12
N CYS A 13 6.21 1.44 30.86
CA CYS A 13 5.32 1.58 29.73
C CYS A 13 5.82 0.71 28.55
N GLU A 14 5.02 -0.24 28.15
CA GLU A 14 5.35 -1.18 27.08
C GLU A 14 4.37 -1.05 25.93
N LEU A 15 4.88 -0.77 24.72
CA LEU A 15 4.09 -0.83 23.50
C LEU A 15 3.91 -2.28 23.09
N GLN A 16 2.68 -2.69 22.88
CA GLN A 16 2.31 -4.04 22.43
C GLN A 16 1.55 -4.01 21.12
N LEU A 17 1.69 -5.07 20.35
CA LEU A 17 1.12 -5.28 19.04
C LEU A 17 0.35 -6.61 19.01
N ALA A 18 -0.82 -6.61 18.36
CA ALA A 18 -1.53 -7.80 17.91
C ALA A 18 -1.77 -7.70 16.41
N THR A 19 -1.65 -8.79 15.69
CA THR A 19 -1.78 -8.87 14.22
C THR A 19 -2.90 -9.80 13.80
N THR A 20 -3.41 -9.60 12.59
CA THR A 20 -4.37 -10.53 11.96
C THR A 20 -4.11 -10.62 10.46
N ASP A 21 -4.31 -11.81 9.91
CA ASP A 21 -4.34 -12.06 8.46
C ASP A 21 -5.78 -12.06 7.92
N ASP A 22 -6.79 -11.98 8.79
CA ASP A 22 -8.17 -11.75 8.41
C ASP A 22 -8.38 -10.32 7.91
N ASP A 23 -9.49 -10.06 7.22
CA ASP A 23 -9.90 -8.70 6.88
C ASP A 23 -10.28 -7.92 8.15
N PRO A 24 -9.49 -6.91 8.55
CA PRO A 24 -9.74 -6.18 9.79
C PRO A 24 -11.04 -5.38 9.77
N THR A 25 -11.66 -5.19 8.60
CA THR A 25 -12.94 -4.46 8.42
C THR A 25 -14.15 -5.36 8.50
N SER A 26 -13.99 -6.69 8.45
CA SER A 26 -15.08 -7.65 8.41
C SER A 26 -15.87 -7.79 9.72
N GLY A 27 -15.43 -7.20 10.82
CA GLY A 27 -16.06 -7.31 12.14
C GLY A 27 -15.85 -8.66 12.83
N SER A 28 -15.33 -9.68 12.12
CA SER A 28 -15.05 -11.04 12.62
C SER A 28 -13.55 -11.38 12.65
N ALA A 29 -12.68 -10.41 12.38
CA ALA A 29 -11.24 -10.63 12.36
C ALA A 29 -10.70 -11.09 13.72
N THR A 30 -9.98 -12.22 13.72
CA THR A 30 -9.32 -12.77 14.90
C THR A 30 -7.89 -12.25 14.97
N PHE A 31 -7.58 -11.55 16.04
CA PHE A 31 -6.23 -11.02 16.27
C PHE A 31 -5.43 -11.97 17.15
N SER A 32 -4.12 -12.01 16.93
CA SER A 32 -3.18 -12.69 17.83
C SER A 32 -3.24 -12.13 19.25
N ALA A 33 -2.65 -12.83 20.20
CA ALA A 33 -2.40 -12.23 21.51
C ALA A 33 -1.46 -11.03 21.38
N PHE A 34 -1.65 -10.03 22.24
CA PHE A 34 -0.74 -8.89 22.30
C PHE A 34 0.65 -9.31 22.76
N SER A 35 1.66 -8.94 22.01
CA SER A 35 3.07 -9.13 22.33
C SER A 35 3.83 -7.79 22.30
N ARG A 36 4.96 -7.73 22.98
CA ARG A 36 5.82 -6.55 22.95
C ARG A 36 6.27 -6.25 21.53
N VAL A 37 6.24 -4.98 21.15
CA VAL A 37 6.81 -4.54 19.87
C VAL A 37 8.32 -4.62 19.94
N VAL A 38 8.91 -5.35 18.99
CA VAL A 38 10.36 -5.45 18.78
C VAL A 38 10.66 -4.81 17.44
N ALA A 39 11.76 -4.11 17.29
CA ALA A 39 12.17 -3.54 16.01
C ALA A 39 12.31 -4.65 14.96
N GLY A 40 11.66 -4.50 13.81
CA GLY A 40 11.66 -5.49 12.73
C GLY A 40 10.50 -5.29 11.77
N ASP A 41 10.45 -6.15 10.74
CA ASP A 41 9.38 -6.14 9.75
C ASP A 41 8.22 -7.03 10.23
N TYR A 42 7.00 -6.53 10.05
CA TYR A 42 5.79 -7.26 10.37
C TYR A 42 4.95 -7.46 9.13
N SER A 43 4.49 -8.69 8.87
CA SER A 43 3.61 -9.01 7.76
C SER A 43 2.24 -9.43 8.31
N ALA A 44 1.20 -8.65 8.05
CA ALA A 44 -0.18 -8.95 8.41
C ALA A 44 -1.14 -8.04 7.64
N ARG A 45 -2.43 -8.37 7.60
CA ARG A 45 -3.47 -7.52 7.02
C ARG A 45 -3.97 -6.45 7.97
N GLY A 46 -3.92 -6.69 9.27
CA GLY A 46 -4.36 -5.74 10.28
C GLY A 46 -3.46 -5.72 11.51
N PHE A 47 -3.38 -4.55 12.12
CA PHE A 47 -2.55 -4.28 13.28
C PHE A 47 -3.36 -3.58 14.36
N LYS A 48 -3.24 -4.03 15.61
CA LYS A 48 -3.75 -3.34 16.80
C LYS A 48 -2.60 -3.02 17.72
N PHE A 49 -2.52 -1.78 18.16
CA PHE A 49 -1.53 -1.32 19.12
C PHE A 49 -2.20 -1.05 20.46
N ARG A 50 -1.51 -1.37 21.53
CA ARG A 50 -1.88 -0.93 22.88
C ARG A 50 -0.65 -0.57 23.67
N LEU A 51 -0.84 0.31 24.63
CA LEU A 51 0.15 0.67 25.63
C LEU A 51 -0.20 -0.07 26.91
N LYS A 52 0.72 -0.91 27.40
CA LYS A 52 0.62 -1.54 28.70
C LYS A 52 1.40 -0.68 29.68
N MET A 53 0.72 -0.12 30.64
CA MET A 53 1.31 0.70 31.69
C MET A 53 1.30 -0.09 33.00
N ASN A 54 2.43 -0.10 33.69
CA ASN A 54 2.59 -0.73 35.00
C ASN A 54 3.18 0.25 35.99
N THR A 55 2.77 0.13 37.25
CA THR A 55 3.44 0.77 38.40
C THR A 55 3.63 -0.26 39.51
N ILE A 56 4.69 -0.15 40.24
CA ILE A 56 4.94 -0.92 41.47
C ILE A 56 4.75 -0.06 42.71
N ASP A 57 4.45 1.22 42.53
CA ASP A 57 4.16 2.18 43.61
C ASP A 57 2.70 2.63 43.50
N ILE A 58 1.97 2.53 44.61
CA ILE A 58 0.55 2.89 44.67
C ILE A 58 0.34 4.41 44.53
N ASP A 59 1.34 5.19 44.86
CA ASP A 59 1.28 6.65 44.79
C ASP A 59 1.74 7.20 43.42
N ASP A 60 2.34 6.34 42.55
CA ASP A 60 2.82 6.71 41.23
C ASP A 60 1.89 6.18 40.13
N THR A 61 1.40 7.07 39.32
CA THR A 61 0.59 6.73 38.13
C THR A 61 1.34 7.10 36.84
N PRO A 62 1.63 6.15 35.93
CA PRO A 62 2.23 6.47 34.64
C PRO A 62 1.27 7.32 33.81
N VAL A 63 1.77 8.41 33.24
CA VAL A 63 1.01 9.30 32.36
C VAL A 63 1.64 9.30 30.98
N VAL A 64 0.85 8.99 29.96
CA VAL A 64 1.25 9.08 28.55
C VAL A 64 0.44 10.17 27.88
N SER A 65 1.09 11.25 27.49
CA SER A 65 0.44 12.41 26.86
C SER A 65 0.20 12.23 25.36
N ALA A 66 1.01 11.37 24.69
CA ALA A 66 0.85 11.07 23.27
C ALA A 66 1.44 9.70 22.92
N LEU A 67 0.82 9.02 21.96
CA LEU A 67 1.34 7.83 21.30
C LEU A 67 1.26 8.05 19.80
N THR A 68 2.39 8.02 19.11
CA THR A 68 2.44 8.09 17.65
C THR A 68 2.99 6.78 17.10
N VAL A 69 2.27 6.17 16.16
CA VAL A 69 2.70 4.98 15.45
C VAL A 69 2.86 5.34 13.97
N ASN A 70 4.08 5.24 13.45
CA ASN A 70 4.37 5.42 12.04
C ASN A 70 4.49 4.06 11.37
N VAL A 71 3.69 3.83 10.33
CA VAL A 71 3.73 2.60 9.53
C VAL A 71 4.24 2.95 8.14
N SER A 72 5.33 2.32 7.72
CA SER A 72 5.87 2.42 6.37
C SER A 72 5.58 1.12 5.61
N LEU A 73 4.89 1.22 4.49
CA LEU A 73 4.64 0.08 3.60
C LEU A 73 5.73 0.00 2.54
N GLU A 74 6.23 -1.20 2.27
CA GLU A 74 7.20 -1.43 1.22
C GLU A 74 6.64 -1.04 -0.15
N LYS A 75 7.52 -0.45 -0.96
CA LYS A 75 7.19 -0.10 -2.34
C LYS A 75 7.15 -1.37 -3.19
N ARG A 76 6.10 -1.52 -3.98
CA ARG A 76 5.85 -2.67 -4.84
C ARG A 76 5.78 -2.25 -6.30
N THR A 77 6.21 -3.13 -7.19
CA THR A 77 6.14 -2.94 -8.64
C THR A 77 5.35 -4.07 -9.28
N GLU A 78 4.44 -3.70 -10.19
CA GLU A 78 3.76 -4.61 -11.12
C GLU A 78 4.13 -4.22 -12.53
N SER A 79 4.43 -5.21 -13.37
CA SER A 79 4.80 -4.97 -14.77
C SER A 79 4.28 -6.06 -15.68
N GLN A 80 4.01 -5.69 -16.91
CA GLN A 80 3.67 -6.63 -17.97
C GLN A 80 4.14 -6.07 -19.31
N GLY A 81 4.64 -6.95 -20.16
CA GLY A 81 5.12 -6.60 -21.50
C GLY A 81 4.29 -7.20 -22.61
N ASN A 82 4.51 -6.69 -23.83
CA ASN A 82 3.91 -7.15 -25.08
C ASN A 82 2.37 -7.16 -25.08
N ILE A 83 1.75 -6.10 -24.57
CA ILE A 83 0.31 -5.96 -24.53
C ILE A 83 -0.15 -5.25 -25.81
N ALA A 84 -1.04 -5.86 -26.58
CA ALA A 84 -1.71 -5.19 -27.69
C ALA A 84 -2.80 -4.26 -27.17
N SER A 85 -2.79 -2.99 -27.61
CA SER A 85 -3.77 -2.00 -27.17
C SER A 85 -5.12 -2.17 -27.85
N GLY A 86 -5.12 -2.72 -29.07
CA GLY A 86 -6.29 -2.72 -29.95
C GLY A 86 -6.65 -1.31 -30.45
N ALA A 87 -7.45 -1.23 -31.50
CA ALA A 87 -7.94 0.02 -32.08
C ALA A 87 -9.37 0.37 -31.62
N GLY A 88 -9.82 -0.19 -30.52
CA GLY A 88 -11.16 0.04 -29.99
C GLY A 88 -11.32 1.41 -29.33
N ALA A 89 -12.46 2.09 -29.61
CA ALA A 89 -12.75 3.42 -29.09
C ALA A 89 -12.72 3.53 -27.55
N SER A 90 -12.98 2.42 -26.85
CA SER A 90 -12.97 2.37 -25.37
C SER A 90 -11.57 2.25 -24.76
N GLY A 91 -10.54 2.05 -25.62
CA GLY A 91 -9.18 1.79 -25.15
C GLY A 91 -8.98 0.39 -24.55
N LYS A 92 -7.73 0.07 -24.22
CA LYS A 92 -7.34 -1.18 -23.57
C LYS A 92 -7.41 -1.03 -22.06
N VAL A 93 -8.23 -1.84 -21.42
CA VAL A 93 -8.24 -1.97 -19.96
C VAL A 93 -7.11 -2.91 -19.56
N VAL A 94 -6.26 -2.44 -18.64
CA VAL A 94 -5.20 -3.21 -17.98
C VAL A 94 -5.58 -3.37 -16.54
N ILE A 95 -5.63 -4.61 -16.06
CA ILE A 95 -5.90 -4.94 -14.66
C ILE A 95 -4.60 -5.44 -14.05
N PHE A 96 -4.21 -4.90 -12.91
CA PHE A 96 -3.01 -5.36 -12.21
C PHE A 96 -3.24 -6.77 -11.64
N PRO A 97 -2.27 -7.69 -11.74
CA PRO A 97 -2.39 -9.03 -11.17
C PRO A 97 -2.69 -9.01 -9.68
N GLN A 98 -2.15 -8.02 -8.98
CA GLN A 98 -2.45 -7.77 -7.57
C GLN A 98 -2.76 -6.28 -7.37
N GLN A 99 -3.94 -5.98 -6.86
CA GLN A 99 -4.35 -4.61 -6.58
C GLN A 99 -3.42 -3.93 -5.57
N PHE A 100 -3.08 -2.66 -5.80
CA PHE A 100 -2.34 -1.83 -4.86
C PHE A 100 -3.24 -1.30 -3.74
N GLY A 101 -2.68 -1.01 -2.58
CA GLY A 101 -3.32 -0.18 -1.56
C GLY A 101 -3.32 1.29 -1.98
N SER A 102 -2.19 1.76 -2.52
CA SER A 102 -2.05 3.07 -3.16
C SER A 102 -1.14 2.95 -4.38
N ILE A 103 -1.37 3.77 -5.42
CA ILE A 103 -0.57 3.79 -6.64
C ILE A 103 0.14 5.13 -6.80
N ASP A 104 1.47 5.10 -6.95
CA ASP A 104 2.32 6.27 -7.14
C ASP A 104 2.31 6.68 -8.61
N GLY A 105 2.64 5.75 -9.50
CA GLY A 105 2.78 6.04 -10.92
C GLY A 105 2.70 4.83 -11.81
N ILE A 106 2.50 5.12 -13.11
CA ILE A 106 2.53 4.15 -14.20
C ILE A 106 3.43 4.70 -15.28
N THR A 107 4.39 3.90 -15.71
CA THR A 107 5.25 4.18 -16.87
C THR A 107 4.81 3.30 -18.03
N ILE A 108 4.68 3.86 -19.22
CA ILE A 108 4.33 3.16 -20.44
C ILE A 108 5.50 3.25 -21.40
N MET A 109 5.83 2.13 -22.01
CA MET A 109 6.80 2.01 -23.10
C MET A 109 6.06 1.53 -24.35
N GLY A 110 5.65 2.47 -25.20
CA GLY A 110 5.01 2.15 -26.49
C GLY A 110 6.03 1.58 -27.48
N GLN A 111 5.67 0.49 -28.16
CA GLN A 111 6.52 -0.15 -29.18
C GLN A 111 6.03 0.21 -30.58
N ASN A 112 6.98 0.36 -31.53
CA ASN A 112 6.70 0.65 -32.94
C ASN A 112 5.80 1.88 -33.17
N MET A 113 5.96 2.91 -32.34
CA MET A 113 5.22 4.16 -32.50
C MET A 113 5.75 4.97 -33.69
N ASN A 114 4.84 5.52 -34.50
CA ASN A 114 5.17 6.43 -35.57
C ASN A 114 5.36 7.86 -35.03
N SER A 115 6.01 8.71 -35.83
CA SER A 115 6.17 10.12 -35.50
C SER A 115 4.83 10.82 -35.31
N GLY A 116 4.67 11.54 -34.20
CA GLY A 116 3.44 12.25 -33.85
C GLY A 116 2.38 11.43 -33.13
N GLU A 117 2.58 10.12 -32.93
CA GLU A 117 1.69 9.31 -32.13
C GLU A 117 1.93 9.56 -30.63
N PHE A 118 0.87 9.43 -29.85
CA PHE A 118 0.90 9.56 -28.40
C PHE A 118 -0.06 8.58 -27.75
N TYR A 119 0.08 8.39 -26.46
CA TYR A 119 -0.87 7.61 -25.67
C TYR A 119 -1.57 8.49 -24.64
N GLN A 120 -2.75 8.07 -24.22
CA GLN A 120 -3.54 8.68 -23.17
C GLN A 120 -3.93 7.60 -22.16
N ILE A 121 -3.63 7.84 -20.88
CA ILE A 121 -4.09 7.01 -19.77
C ILE A 121 -5.35 7.64 -19.18
N THR A 122 -6.39 6.82 -18.99
CA THR A 122 -7.63 7.18 -18.33
C THR A 122 -7.98 6.14 -17.26
N ASN A 123 -8.92 6.46 -16.38
CA ASN A 123 -9.39 5.53 -15.33
C ASN A 123 -8.26 4.89 -14.51
N LYS A 124 -7.22 5.66 -14.20
CA LYS A 124 -6.14 5.20 -13.33
C LYS A 124 -6.68 4.97 -11.93
N THR A 125 -6.60 3.72 -11.45
CA THR A 125 -7.03 3.25 -10.13
C THR A 125 -5.97 2.37 -9.51
N THR A 126 -6.16 1.97 -8.27
CA THR A 126 -5.29 0.98 -7.61
C THR A 126 -5.40 -0.42 -8.20
N ALA A 127 -6.46 -0.71 -8.96
CA ALA A 127 -6.71 -2.02 -9.60
C ALA A 127 -6.22 -2.08 -11.06
N GLY A 128 -5.96 -0.93 -11.70
CA GLY A 128 -5.57 -0.89 -13.11
C GLY A 128 -5.79 0.47 -13.77
N PHE A 129 -5.73 0.49 -15.08
CA PHE A 129 -5.91 1.69 -15.88
C PHE A 129 -6.45 1.36 -17.27
N THR A 130 -6.88 2.39 -17.99
CA THR A 130 -7.23 2.29 -19.41
C THR A 130 -6.22 3.08 -20.22
N ILE A 131 -5.75 2.54 -21.38
CA ILE A 131 -4.82 3.21 -22.27
C ILE A 131 -5.35 3.21 -23.69
N THR A 132 -5.12 4.30 -24.40
CA THR A 132 -5.44 4.46 -25.81
C THR A 132 -4.24 5.08 -26.53
N PHE A 133 -3.86 4.54 -27.69
CA PHE A 133 -2.86 5.14 -28.56
C PHE A 133 -3.55 5.89 -29.69
N LYS A 134 -3.03 7.06 -30.05
CA LYS A 134 -3.62 7.96 -31.03
C LYS A 134 -2.57 8.57 -31.95
N GLU A 135 -2.95 8.78 -33.19
CA GLU A 135 -2.22 9.68 -34.09
C GLU A 135 -2.40 11.14 -33.68
N SER A 136 -1.60 12.02 -34.28
CA SER A 136 -1.67 13.47 -34.04
C SER A 136 -3.05 14.08 -34.35
N ASN A 137 -3.81 13.49 -35.26
CA ASN A 137 -5.18 13.91 -35.60
C ASN A 137 -6.25 13.35 -34.67
N GLY A 138 -5.86 12.53 -33.66
CA GLY A 138 -6.76 11.91 -32.68
C GLY A 138 -7.31 10.54 -33.10
N THR A 139 -6.98 10.03 -34.29
CA THR A 139 -7.39 8.68 -34.73
C THR A 139 -6.75 7.62 -33.82
N ILE A 140 -7.55 6.67 -33.34
CA ILE A 140 -7.07 5.59 -32.49
C ILE A 140 -6.34 4.55 -33.33
N VAL A 141 -5.18 4.14 -32.86
CA VAL A 141 -4.33 3.13 -33.50
C VAL A 141 -4.00 2.01 -32.54
N ASP A 142 -3.76 0.82 -33.10
CA ASP A 142 -3.28 -0.33 -32.31
C ASP A 142 -1.76 -0.26 -32.21
N ARG A 143 -1.27 -0.38 -30.96
CA ARG A 143 0.16 -0.47 -30.64
C ARG A 143 0.40 -1.53 -29.58
N THR A 144 1.58 -2.08 -29.62
CA THR A 144 2.07 -2.93 -28.53
C THR A 144 2.76 -2.05 -27.49
N PHE A 145 2.60 -2.37 -26.22
CA PHE A 145 3.23 -1.63 -25.15
C PHE A 145 3.59 -2.51 -23.96
N ASP A 146 4.52 -2.02 -23.18
CA ASP A 146 4.86 -2.53 -21.85
C ASP A 146 4.46 -1.50 -20.82
N TYR A 147 4.17 -1.95 -19.58
CA TYR A 147 4.00 -1.02 -18.47
C TYR A 147 4.78 -1.45 -17.23
N VAL A 148 5.12 -0.45 -16.42
CA VAL A 148 5.59 -0.61 -15.06
C VAL A 148 4.75 0.28 -14.16
N ALA A 149 4.03 -0.30 -13.21
CA ALA A 149 3.26 0.40 -12.19
C ALA A 149 3.95 0.27 -10.84
N GLN A 150 4.00 1.35 -10.09
CA GLN A 150 4.59 1.40 -8.75
C GLN A 150 3.59 1.92 -7.73
N GLY A 151 3.65 1.38 -6.53
CA GLY A 151 2.76 1.76 -5.44
C GLY A 151 3.09 1.00 -4.16
N HIS A 152 2.17 1.03 -3.21
CA HIS A 152 2.35 0.43 -1.89
C HIS A 152 1.17 -0.47 -1.52
N GLY A 153 1.44 -1.45 -0.67
CA GLY A 153 0.44 -2.33 -0.10
C GLY A 153 -0.21 -3.28 -1.10
N ARG A 154 -1.06 -4.16 -0.59
CA ARG A 154 -1.86 -5.11 -1.36
C ARG A 154 -3.28 -5.08 -0.85
N ILE A 155 -4.26 -5.10 -1.76
CA ILE A 155 -5.64 -5.36 -1.43
C ILE A 155 -5.91 -6.79 -1.90
N SER A 156 -6.23 -7.68 -0.95
CA SER A 156 -6.71 -9.03 -1.31
C SER A 156 -8.18 -8.93 -1.72
N ALA A 157 -8.53 -9.59 -2.79
CA ALA A 157 -9.91 -9.77 -3.20
C ALA A 157 -10.64 -10.68 -2.22
#